data_f6b47e86f8cc72e6a08a2e4394688dc6
#
_entry.id   f6b47e86f8cc72e6a08a2e4394688dc6
#
_cell.length_a   1.000
_cell.length_b   1.000
_cell.length_c   1.000
_cell.angle_alpha   90.00
_cell.angle_beta   90.00
_cell.angle_gamma   90.00
#
_symmetry.space_group_name_H-M   'P 1'
#
loop_
_entity.id
_entity.type
_entity.pdbx_description
1 polymer ?
#
loop_
_entity_poly.entity_id
_entity_poly.type
_entity_poly.pdbx_seq_one_letter_code
_entity_poly.pdbx_strand_id
1 'polypeptide(L)'
;MNLQANETPSSTSKSDRRKELYGLLGKLPDRHRPMTVKVVSREETDEMITEKLLFDINGIEIVPAYFTKPKNSKGKVPVVLFNHSHFGQYEVGKEEFIKGRKEMQQPAYALALARQGYAGLCLDSWAFGERRDQPELEVFKGMLWKGQVMWGMMVYDNLRALDYLQTRDDIDNERIGTMGMSMGSTMAWWLAALDERIKVCVDLCCLTDFQTLIEEKGLNRHGVYYYVPDLLNHFNTSQINGLISPRPHFGLAGKLDPLTPLKGLEKIDRDLKEVYLKDGAPSAWQLKIYNVGHVETPEMRADIMAFFKKWL
;
A
#
# COMPACT_ATOMS: atom_id res chain seq x y z
N MET A 1 -20.02 27.15 -45.08
CA MET A 1 -19.85 25.89 -44.37
C MET A 1 -18.62 26.05 -43.47
N ASN A 2 -18.83 26.33 -42.21
CA ASN A 2 -17.75 26.45 -41.21
C ASN A 2 -17.46 25.06 -40.67
N LEU A 3 -16.29 24.54 -40.97
CA LEU A 3 -15.74 23.36 -40.33
C LEU A 3 -15.33 23.76 -38.91
N GLN A 4 -16.13 23.38 -37.91
CA GLN A 4 -15.69 23.42 -36.52
C GLN A 4 -14.55 22.42 -36.35
N ALA A 5 -13.38 22.91 -35.95
CA ALA A 5 -12.27 22.09 -35.51
C ALA A 5 -12.72 21.30 -34.28
N ASN A 6 -12.72 19.99 -34.37
CA ASN A 6 -12.87 19.10 -33.24
C ASN A 6 -11.70 19.36 -32.29
N GLU A 7 -11.97 20.04 -31.17
CA GLU A 7 -11.05 20.08 -30.06
C GLU A 7 -10.86 18.63 -29.56
N THR A 8 -9.65 18.14 -29.67
CA THR A 8 -9.21 16.91 -29.02
C THR A 8 -9.45 17.08 -27.51
N PRO A 9 -10.07 16.11 -26.81
CA PRO A 9 -10.29 16.23 -25.39
C PRO A 9 -8.95 16.46 -24.69
N SER A 10 -8.84 17.55 -23.93
CA SER A 10 -7.72 17.84 -23.05
C SER A 10 -7.42 16.60 -22.22
N SER A 11 -6.22 16.01 -22.32
CA SER A 11 -5.84 14.85 -21.54
C SER A 11 -5.87 15.25 -20.06
N THR A 12 -6.80 14.67 -19.31
CA THR A 12 -6.93 14.88 -17.85
C THR A 12 -5.59 14.61 -17.17
N SER A 13 -5.08 15.55 -16.39
CA SER A 13 -3.77 15.41 -15.73
C SER A 13 -3.76 14.27 -14.70
N LYS A 14 -2.58 13.70 -14.43
CA LYS A 14 -2.44 12.71 -13.33
C LYS A 14 -2.90 13.29 -11.99
N SER A 15 -2.69 14.58 -11.75
CA SER A 15 -3.17 15.25 -10.54
C SER A 15 -4.69 15.25 -10.44
N ASP A 16 -5.41 15.52 -11.53
CA ASP A 16 -6.87 15.50 -11.52
C ASP A 16 -7.42 14.08 -11.39
N ARG A 17 -6.77 13.11 -12.04
CA ARG A 17 -7.11 11.68 -11.88
C ARG A 17 -6.88 11.19 -10.44
N ARG A 18 -5.83 11.66 -9.72
CA ARG A 18 -5.65 11.36 -8.29
C ARG A 18 -6.77 11.94 -7.44
N LYS A 19 -7.19 13.18 -7.72
CA LYS A 19 -8.33 13.80 -7.01
C LYS A 19 -9.61 13.02 -7.23
N GLU A 20 -9.87 12.58 -8.47
CA GLU A 20 -11.02 11.75 -8.82
C GLU A 20 -10.96 10.42 -8.07
N LEU A 21 -9.82 9.71 -8.10
CA LEU A 21 -9.62 8.45 -7.38
C LEU A 21 -9.83 8.62 -5.87
N TYR A 22 -9.30 9.69 -5.29
CA TYR A 22 -9.50 10.02 -3.87
C TYR A 22 -10.97 10.29 -3.56
N GLY A 23 -11.69 10.95 -4.47
CA GLY A 23 -13.13 11.24 -4.34
C GLY A 23 -14.01 9.99 -4.27
N LEU A 24 -13.58 8.86 -4.85
CA LEU A 24 -14.30 7.59 -4.78
C LEU A 24 -14.17 6.88 -3.41
N LEU A 25 -13.27 7.35 -2.53
CA LEU A 25 -13.02 6.72 -1.23
C LEU A 25 -14.10 7.01 -0.16
N GLY A 26 -15.21 7.63 -0.57
CA GLY A 26 -16.35 7.91 0.29
C GLY A 26 -16.13 9.10 1.22
N LYS A 27 -16.99 9.22 2.23
CA LYS A 27 -16.91 10.32 3.20
C LYS A 27 -15.77 10.07 4.18
N LEU A 28 -14.66 10.77 3.98
CA LEU A 28 -13.47 10.69 4.82
C LEU A 28 -13.47 11.81 5.89
N PRO A 29 -12.72 11.63 7.00
CA PRO A 29 -12.46 12.72 7.94
C PRO A 29 -11.70 13.87 7.29
N ASP A 30 -11.73 15.06 7.94
CA ASP A 30 -10.99 16.22 7.46
C ASP A 30 -9.49 15.91 7.38
N ARG A 31 -8.90 16.12 6.21
CA ARG A 31 -7.48 15.86 5.94
C ARG A 31 -6.55 16.80 6.72
N HIS A 32 -7.03 17.96 7.14
CA HIS A 32 -6.29 18.98 7.90
C HIS A 32 -6.53 18.87 9.42
N ARG A 33 -7.28 17.87 9.87
CA ARG A 33 -7.48 17.61 11.28
C ARG A 33 -6.15 17.55 12.04
N PRO A 34 -6.01 18.17 13.22
CA PRO A 34 -4.84 17.99 14.08
C PRO A 34 -4.59 16.51 14.36
N MET A 35 -3.33 16.14 14.41
CA MET A 35 -2.88 14.78 14.69
C MET A 35 -2.12 14.76 16.01
N THR A 36 -2.41 13.78 16.85
CA THR A 36 -1.58 13.51 18.03
C THR A 36 -0.99 12.10 17.96
N VAL A 37 0.24 11.97 18.42
CA VAL A 37 0.97 10.70 18.45
C VAL A 37 1.59 10.51 19.82
N LYS A 38 1.29 9.37 20.45
CA LYS A 38 1.86 8.98 21.74
C LYS A 38 2.78 7.78 21.55
N VAL A 39 4.03 7.90 21.96
CA VAL A 39 4.93 6.75 22.13
C VAL A 39 4.58 6.08 23.44
N VAL A 40 4.12 4.83 23.42
CA VAL A 40 3.72 4.07 24.62
C VAL A 40 4.77 3.09 25.10
N SER A 41 5.63 2.61 24.21
CA SER A 41 6.83 1.85 24.57
C SER A 41 7.94 2.09 23.56
N ARG A 42 9.17 1.91 24.03
CA ARG A 42 10.37 1.90 23.19
C ARG A 42 11.28 0.76 23.64
N GLU A 43 11.62 -0.08 22.70
CA GLU A 43 12.49 -1.23 22.90
C GLU A 43 13.72 -1.12 22.00
N GLU A 44 14.88 -1.53 22.51
CA GLU A 44 16.13 -1.51 21.75
C GLU A 44 16.76 -2.91 21.77
N THR A 45 17.17 -3.35 20.59
CA THR A 45 18.03 -4.52 20.41
C THR A 45 19.42 -4.07 19.94
N ASP A 46 20.29 -4.98 19.62
CA ASP A 46 21.60 -4.63 19.05
C ASP A 46 21.50 -4.06 17.63
N GLU A 47 20.41 -4.35 16.90
CA GLU A 47 20.25 -3.98 15.51
C GLU A 47 19.20 -2.88 15.29
N MET A 48 18.17 -2.78 16.14
CA MET A 48 16.97 -2.02 15.84
C MET A 48 16.36 -1.38 17.11
N ILE A 49 15.78 -0.18 16.93
CA ILE A 49 14.88 0.47 17.88
C ILE A 49 13.46 0.28 17.39
N THR A 50 12.55 -0.12 18.28
CA THR A 50 11.12 -0.28 18.03
C THR A 50 10.33 0.64 18.94
N GLU A 51 9.47 1.47 18.37
CA GLU A 51 8.53 2.33 19.11
C GLU A 51 7.10 1.82 18.84
N LYS A 52 6.33 1.55 19.89
CA LYS A 52 4.88 1.36 19.77
C LYS A 52 4.21 2.73 19.88
N LEU A 53 3.42 3.06 18.88
CA LEU A 53 2.76 4.36 18.73
C LEU A 53 1.24 4.21 18.83
N LEU A 54 0.58 5.21 19.39
CA LEU A 54 -0.87 5.39 19.32
C LEU A 54 -1.15 6.72 18.63
N PHE A 55 -1.86 6.66 17.51
CA PHE A 55 -2.24 7.81 16.70
C PHE A 55 -3.70 8.20 16.93
N ASP A 56 -3.99 9.47 17.18
CA ASP A 56 -5.29 10.08 16.91
C ASP A 56 -5.17 10.85 15.59
N ILE A 57 -5.51 10.20 14.49
CA ILE A 57 -5.37 10.73 13.12
C ILE A 57 -6.70 10.86 12.39
N ASN A 58 -7.73 10.09 12.77
CA ASN A 58 -9.03 10.10 12.11
C ASN A 58 -10.16 10.67 12.98
N GLY A 59 -9.95 10.83 14.29
CA GLY A 59 -10.94 11.35 15.23
C GLY A 59 -12.12 10.43 15.51
N ILE A 60 -12.00 9.16 15.14
CA ILE A 60 -13.02 8.13 15.34
C ILE A 60 -12.50 7.11 16.34
N GLU A 61 -11.29 6.61 16.13
CA GLU A 61 -10.63 5.67 17.02
C GLU A 61 -9.10 5.84 17.00
N ILE A 62 -8.45 5.35 18.04
CA ILE A 62 -6.99 5.34 18.10
C ILE A 62 -6.45 4.28 17.14
N VAL A 63 -5.40 4.65 16.40
CA VAL A 63 -4.71 3.77 15.46
C VAL A 63 -3.36 3.35 16.02
N PRO A 64 -3.21 2.09 16.49
CA PRO A 64 -1.94 1.57 16.96
C PRO A 64 -0.98 1.32 15.79
N ALA A 65 0.31 1.54 16.04
CA ALA A 65 1.35 1.33 15.04
C ALA A 65 2.68 0.89 15.68
N TYR A 66 3.55 0.30 14.86
CA TYR A 66 4.97 0.14 15.16
C TYR A 66 5.80 0.99 14.22
N PHE A 67 6.69 1.79 14.79
CA PHE A 67 7.78 2.44 14.08
C PHE A 67 9.08 1.76 14.47
N THR A 68 9.93 1.46 13.47
CA THR A 68 11.26 0.87 13.69
C THR A 68 12.31 1.65 12.95
N LYS A 69 13.55 1.64 13.50
CA LYS A 69 14.70 2.17 12.79
C LYS A 69 15.98 1.44 13.17
N PRO A 70 17.03 1.48 12.32
CA PRO A 70 18.34 0.96 12.67
C PRO A 70 18.88 1.64 13.94
N LYS A 71 19.41 0.86 14.90
CA LYS A 71 19.94 1.40 16.17
C LYS A 71 21.09 2.38 15.96
N ASN A 72 21.99 2.06 15.07
CA ASN A 72 23.24 2.80 14.86
C ASN A 72 23.18 3.72 13.63
N SER A 73 21.99 4.18 13.24
CA SER A 73 21.84 5.10 12.11
C SER A 73 22.47 6.45 12.41
N LYS A 74 23.21 6.99 11.44
CA LYS A 74 23.75 8.36 11.51
C LYS A 74 22.91 9.28 10.60
N GLY A 75 22.30 10.29 11.20
CA GLY A 75 21.45 11.24 10.49
C GLY A 75 20.08 10.66 10.09
N LYS A 76 19.48 11.27 9.07
CA LYS A 76 18.16 10.87 8.55
C LYS A 76 18.26 9.58 7.73
N VAL A 77 17.30 8.68 7.93
CA VAL A 77 17.24 7.40 7.20
C VAL A 77 16.01 7.33 6.30
N PRO A 78 16.07 6.62 5.17
CA PRO A 78 14.89 6.34 4.36
C PRO A 78 13.91 5.48 5.16
N VAL A 79 12.63 5.53 4.80
CA VAL A 79 11.58 4.81 5.50
C VAL A 79 10.68 4.04 4.52
N VAL A 80 10.23 2.87 4.94
CA VAL A 80 9.23 2.07 4.23
C VAL A 80 7.94 2.02 5.06
N LEU A 81 6.85 2.53 4.50
CA LEU A 81 5.52 2.29 5.03
C LEU A 81 5.12 0.85 4.66
N PHE A 82 5.16 -0.04 5.65
CA PHE A 82 4.79 -1.44 5.51
C PHE A 82 3.31 -1.62 5.79
N ASN A 83 2.61 -2.27 4.89
CA ASN A 83 1.19 -2.55 5.01
C ASN A 83 0.99 -4.05 5.26
N HIS A 84 0.35 -4.40 6.39
CA HIS A 84 0.15 -5.79 6.76
C HIS A 84 -0.89 -6.50 5.89
N SER A 85 -0.83 -7.81 5.84
CA SER A 85 -1.73 -8.68 5.11
C SER A 85 -2.98 -9.05 5.90
N HIS A 86 -3.95 -9.66 5.24
CA HIS A 86 -5.22 -10.12 5.82
C HIS A 86 -5.14 -11.58 6.32
N PHE A 87 -4.96 -12.53 5.43
CA PHE A 87 -4.89 -13.99 5.66
C PHE A 87 -6.00 -14.57 6.56
N GLY A 88 -7.09 -13.86 6.80
CA GLY A 88 -8.14 -14.28 7.73
C GLY A 88 -7.71 -14.27 9.21
N GLN A 89 -6.56 -13.70 9.54
CA GLN A 89 -6.00 -13.65 10.90
C GLN A 89 -6.07 -12.22 11.43
N TYR A 90 -7.26 -11.81 11.84
CA TYR A 90 -7.55 -10.45 12.26
C TYR A 90 -6.76 -9.99 13.50
N GLU A 91 -6.32 -10.95 14.33
CA GLU A 91 -5.54 -10.67 15.54
C GLU A 91 -4.11 -10.22 15.27
N VAL A 92 -3.58 -10.46 14.07
CA VAL A 92 -2.15 -10.21 13.78
C VAL A 92 -1.89 -8.73 13.48
N GLY A 93 -2.59 -8.13 12.53
CA GLY A 93 -2.42 -6.72 12.21
C GLY A 93 -0.95 -6.32 12.03
N LYS A 94 -0.54 -5.20 12.64
CA LYS A 94 0.84 -4.68 12.61
C LYS A 94 1.89 -5.60 13.22
N GLU A 95 1.50 -6.60 14.02
CA GLU A 95 2.44 -7.57 14.57
C GLU A 95 3.17 -8.35 13.47
N GLU A 96 2.56 -8.49 12.30
CA GLU A 96 3.20 -9.07 11.11
C GLU A 96 4.52 -8.38 10.78
N PHE A 97 4.59 -7.07 10.93
CA PHE A 97 5.78 -6.29 10.62
C PHE A 97 6.96 -6.67 11.53
N ILE A 98 6.68 -6.92 12.83
CA ILE A 98 7.70 -7.23 13.85
C ILE A 98 7.98 -8.73 13.94
N LYS A 99 6.95 -9.59 13.83
CA LYS A 99 7.04 -11.04 14.06
C LYS A 99 7.09 -11.86 12.78
N GLY A 100 6.63 -11.27 11.65
CA GLY A 100 6.45 -11.98 10.39
C GLY A 100 5.23 -12.91 10.42
N ARG A 101 5.11 -13.72 9.38
CA ARG A 101 4.10 -14.78 9.21
C ARG A 101 4.75 -16.02 8.62
N LYS A 102 4.06 -17.17 8.68
CA LYS A 102 4.51 -18.42 8.07
C LYS A 102 4.57 -18.37 6.53
N GLU A 103 3.74 -17.50 5.92
CA GLU A 103 3.70 -17.27 4.46
C GLU A 103 4.79 -16.31 3.99
N MET A 104 5.56 -15.73 4.91
CA MET A 104 6.61 -14.74 4.64
C MET A 104 7.96 -15.22 5.13
N GLN A 105 9.02 -14.68 4.56
CA GLN A 105 10.39 -15.03 4.93
C GLN A 105 10.83 -14.41 6.26
N GLN A 106 11.70 -15.11 6.96
CA GLN A 106 12.41 -14.57 8.12
C GLN A 106 13.79 -13.99 7.72
N PRO A 107 14.28 -12.97 8.43
CA PRO A 107 13.61 -12.28 9.53
C PRO A 107 12.41 -11.45 9.06
N ALA A 108 11.51 -11.09 10.00
CA ALA A 108 10.40 -10.19 9.74
C ALA A 108 10.87 -8.88 9.11
N TYR A 109 9.97 -8.19 8.37
CA TYR A 109 10.36 -7.02 7.57
C TYR A 109 10.94 -5.87 8.42
N ALA A 110 10.50 -5.68 9.66
CA ALA A 110 11.09 -4.67 10.55
C ALA A 110 12.61 -4.84 10.67
N LEU A 111 13.04 -6.06 10.98
CA LEU A 111 14.48 -6.37 11.11
C LEU A 111 15.19 -6.42 9.76
N ALA A 112 14.54 -6.98 8.73
CA ALA A 112 15.13 -7.03 7.39
C ALA A 112 15.42 -5.63 6.82
N LEU A 113 14.48 -4.69 7.00
CA LEU A 113 14.64 -3.29 6.60
C LEU A 113 15.70 -2.57 7.44
N ALA A 114 15.70 -2.77 8.77
CA ALA A 114 16.69 -2.15 9.67
C ALA A 114 18.13 -2.57 9.30
N ARG A 115 18.35 -3.83 8.95
CA ARG A 115 19.66 -4.34 8.47
C ARG A 115 20.14 -3.69 7.16
N GLN A 116 19.22 -3.18 6.36
CA GLN A 116 19.53 -2.46 5.12
C GLN A 116 19.61 -0.93 5.32
N GLY A 117 19.46 -0.45 6.57
CA GLY A 117 19.53 0.96 6.90
C GLY A 117 18.21 1.72 6.76
N TYR A 118 17.08 1.05 6.60
CA TYR A 118 15.76 1.65 6.48
C TYR A 118 15.01 1.67 7.81
N ALA A 119 14.29 2.75 8.07
CA ALA A 119 13.20 2.74 9.06
C ALA A 119 11.96 2.07 8.45
N GLY A 120 11.02 1.73 9.31
CA GLY A 120 9.72 1.21 8.87
C GLY A 120 8.59 1.68 9.77
N LEU A 121 7.40 1.81 9.20
CA LEU A 121 6.17 2.13 9.93
C LEU A 121 5.06 1.17 9.47
N CYS A 122 4.34 0.58 10.42
CA CYS A 122 3.19 -0.27 10.14
C CYS A 122 2.06 0.04 11.12
N LEU A 123 0.86 0.30 10.59
CA LEU A 123 -0.35 0.57 11.35
C LEU A 123 -1.23 -0.68 11.43
N ASP A 124 -2.05 -0.78 12.49
CA ASP A 124 -3.21 -1.67 12.43
C ASP A 124 -4.28 -1.08 11.51
N SER A 125 -4.70 -1.83 10.51
CA SER A 125 -5.85 -1.51 9.67
C SER A 125 -7.16 -1.67 10.45
N TRP A 126 -8.25 -1.08 9.95
CA TRP A 126 -9.60 -1.25 10.51
C TRP A 126 -9.97 -2.73 10.63
N ALA A 127 -10.50 -3.12 11.77
CA ALA A 127 -10.86 -4.49 12.15
C ALA A 127 -9.68 -5.45 12.35
N PHE A 128 -8.42 -4.96 12.42
CA PHE A 128 -7.23 -5.80 12.65
C PHE A 128 -6.46 -5.38 13.91
N GLY A 129 -5.65 -6.31 14.41
CA GLY A 129 -4.76 -6.10 15.55
C GLY A 129 -5.51 -5.61 16.79
N GLU A 130 -5.12 -4.45 17.30
CA GLU A 130 -5.76 -3.81 18.46
C GLU A 130 -7.06 -3.05 18.09
N ARG A 131 -7.47 -3.03 16.80
CA ARG A 131 -8.70 -2.40 16.30
C ARG A 131 -9.80 -3.40 15.93
N ARG A 132 -9.77 -4.63 16.47
CA ARG A 132 -10.68 -5.72 16.14
C ARG A 132 -11.87 -5.87 17.11
N ASP A 133 -12.27 -4.81 17.80
CA ASP A 133 -13.41 -4.85 18.73
C ASP A 133 -14.73 -5.22 18.02
N GLN A 134 -14.80 -4.92 16.73
CA GLN A 134 -15.91 -5.32 15.87
C GLN A 134 -15.42 -6.18 14.70
N PRO A 135 -16.20 -7.21 14.28
CA PRO A 135 -15.88 -7.97 13.07
C PRO A 135 -15.85 -7.07 11.81
N GLU A 136 -14.96 -7.39 10.87
CA GLU A 136 -14.80 -6.65 9.62
C GLU A 136 -16.11 -6.35 8.90
N LEU A 137 -17.01 -7.36 8.81
CA LEU A 137 -18.29 -7.21 8.12
C LEU A 137 -19.24 -6.21 8.83
N GLU A 138 -19.21 -6.13 10.17
CA GLU A 138 -19.99 -5.13 10.93
C GLU A 138 -19.45 -3.73 10.71
N VAL A 139 -18.11 -3.56 10.73
CA VAL A 139 -17.46 -2.29 10.43
C VAL A 139 -17.81 -1.84 9.01
N PHE A 140 -17.68 -2.74 8.03
CA PHE A 140 -17.99 -2.48 6.63
C PHE A 140 -19.44 -2.01 6.42
N LYS A 141 -20.43 -2.76 6.97
CA LYS A 141 -21.85 -2.39 6.86
C LYS A 141 -22.17 -1.07 7.55
N GLY A 142 -21.61 -0.86 8.75
CA GLY A 142 -21.78 0.40 9.48
C GLY A 142 -21.22 1.60 8.74
N MET A 143 -20.10 1.46 8.06
CA MET A 143 -19.49 2.49 7.22
C MET A 143 -20.35 2.81 6.00
N LEU A 144 -20.89 1.80 5.31
CA LEU A 144 -21.79 2.02 4.16
C LEU A 144 -22.99 2.90 4.51
N TRP A 145 -23.64 2.68 5.64
CA TRP A 145 -24.77 3.51 6.08
C TRP A 145 -24.38 4.97 6.37
N LYS A 146 -23.11 5.22 6.68
CA LYS A 146 -22.57 6.56 6.94
C LYS A 146 -22.01 7.23 5.68
N GLY A 147 -22.08 6.55 4.53
CA GLY A 147 -21.45 7.02 3.28
C GLY A 147 -19.94 6.92 3.28
N GLN A 148 -19.38 6.12 4.16
CA GLN A 148 -17.95 5.82 4.24
C GLN A 148 -17.64 4.55 3.44
N VAL A 149 -16.42 4.47 2.93
CA VAL A 149 -15.87 3.28 2.27
C VAL A 149 -14.76 2.72 3.16
N MET A 150 -14.85 1.45 3.55
CA MET A 150 -13.87 0.86 4.47
C MET A 150 -12.44 0.97 3.92
N TRP A 151 -12.25 0.66 2.64
CA TRP A 151 -10.97 0.85 1.97
C TRP A 151 -10.50 2.30 2.03
N GLY A 152 -11.41 3.26 1.82
CA GLY A 152 -11.13 4.68 1.92
C GLY A 152 -10.64 5.09 3.32
N MET A 153 -11.27 4.56 4.38
CA MET A 153 -10.84 4.83 5.75
C MET A 153 -9.46 4.23 6.04
N MET A 154 -9.15 3.04 5.52
CA MET A 154 -7.82 2.42 5.64
C MET A 154 -6.75 3.21 4.88
N VAL A 155 -7.05 3.66 3.67
CA VAL A 155 -6.18 4.56 2.87
C VAL A 155 -5.95 5.88 3.60
N TYR A 156 -7.02 6.49 4.14
CA TYR A 156 -6.93 7.74 4.89
C TYR A 156 -5.95 7.62 6.06
N ASP A 157 -6.07 6.58 6.90
CA ASP A 157 -5.19 6.38 8.05
C ASP A 157 -3.71 6.28 7.61
N ASN A 158 -3.42 5.57 6.52
CA ASN A 158 -2.07 5.46 5.98
C ASN A 158 -1.53 6.76 5.37
N LEU A 159 -2.38 7.55 4.70
CA LEU A 159 -1.99 8.88 4.23
C LEU A 159 -1.66 9.82 5.41
N ARG A 160 -2.40 9.72 6.52
CA ARG A 160 -2.08 10.46 7.75
C ARG A 160 -0.78 9.97 8.41
N ALA A 161 -0.48 8.68 8.30
CA ALA A 161 0.80 8.14 8.74
C ALA A 161 1.98 8.71 7.93
N LEU A 162 1.80 8.94 6.62
CA LEU A 162 2.79 9.66 5.81
C LEU A 162 2.98 11.10 6.28
N ASP A 163 1.90 11.80 6.71
CA ASP A 163 2.03 13.14 7.29
C ASP A 163 2.86 13.11 8.58
N TYR A 164 2.68 12.08 9.42
CA TYR A 164 3.51 11.90 10.62
C TYR A 164 4.98 11.67 10.28
N LEU A 165 5.29 10.84 9.29
CA LEU A 165 6.67 10.59 8.89
C LEU A 165 7.39 11.88 8.51
N GLN A 166 6.69 12.83 7.89
CA GLN A 166 7.27 14.14 7.54
C GLN A 166 7.57 15.03 8.75
N THR A 167 6.99 14.77 9.91
CA THR A 167 7.29 15.52 11.15
C THR A 167 8.48 14.98 11.90
N ARG A 168 9.03 13.83 11.49
CA ARG A 168 10.15 13.20 12.19
C ARG A 168 11.49 13.72 11.71
N ASP A 169 12.33 14.14 12.66
CA ASP A 169 13.67 14.65 12.38
C ASP A 169 14.69 13.57 11.97
N ASP A 170 14.39 12.30 12.30
CA ASP A 170 15.25 11.15 12.01
C ASP A 170 14.92 10.45 10.68
N ILE A 171 13.92 10.95 9.92
CA ILE A 171 13.49 10.39 8.62
C ILE A 171 13.87 11.31 7.46
N ASP A 172 14.36 10.69 6.38
CA ASP A 172 14.58 11.37 5.10
C ASP A 172 13.28 11.39 4.29
N ASN A 173 12.62 12.54 4.29
CA ASN A 173 11.33 12.74 3.65
C ASN A 173 11.36 12.64 2.11
N GLU A 174 12.55 12.69 1.51
CA GLU A 174 12.72 12.49 0.07
C GLU A 174 12.90 11.00 -0.31
N ARG A 175 13.03 10.12 0.69
CA ARG A 175 13.22 8.68 0.50
C ARG A 175 12.18 7.88 1.29
N ILE A 176 10.92 7.98 0.85
CA ILE A 176 9.78 7.22 1.41
C ILE A 176 9.38 6.14 0.41
N GLY A 177 9.46 4.87 0.81
CA GLY A 177 8.91 3.74 0.07
C GLY A 177 7.63 3.21 0.71
N THR A 178 6.91 2.38 -0.02
CA THR A 178 5.80 1.59 0.52
C THR A 178 5.87 0.16 0.02
N MET A 179 5.43 -0.76 0.85
CA MET A 179 5.30 -2.16 0.48
C MET A 179 4.25 -2.89 1.31
N GLY A 180 3.90 -4.07 0.86
CA GLY A 180 3.09 -5.01 1.62
C GLY A 180 2.82 -6.28 0.84
N MET A 181 2.24 -7.27 1.52
CA MET A 181 1.80 -8.52 0.90
C MET A 181 0.28 -8.64 0.96
N SER A 182 -0.35 -9.23 -0.08
CA SER A 182 -1.79 -9.50 -0.10
C SER A 182 -2.62 -8.21 0.05
N MET A 183 -3.46 -8.06 1.07
CA MET A 183 -4.14 -6.81 1.39
C MET A 183 -3.16 -5.64 1.45
N GLY A 184 -2.00 -5.85 2.07
CA GLY A 184 -0.95 -4.83 2.16
C GLY A 184 -0.31 -4.48 0.82
N SER A 185 -0.24 -5.42 -0.12
CA SER A 185 0.16 -5.17 -1.51
C SER A 185 -0.81 -4.20 -2.18
N THR A 186 -2.11 -4.48 -2.08
CA THR A 186 -3.15 -3.58 -2.60
C THR A 186 -3.05 -2.20 -1.98
N MET A 187 -2.85 -2.12 -0.66
CA MET A 187 -2.66 -0.83 0.02
C MET A 187 -1.42 -0.10 -0.52
N ALA A 188 -0.30 -0.78 -0.73
CA ALA A 188 0.93 -0.17 -1.19
C ALA A 188 0.74 0.55 -2.54
N TRP A 189 0.18 -0.11 -3.55
CA TRP A 189 -0.01 0.55 -4.84
C TRP A 189 -1.14 1.60 -4.83
N TRP A 190 -2.19 1.46 -4.00
CA TRP A 190 -3.18 2.54 -3.80
C TRP A 190 -2.53 3.80 -3.22
N LEU A 191 -1.72 3.65 -2.17
CA LEU A 191 -1.03 4.78 -1.55
C LEU A 191 -0.06 5.45 -2.52
N ALA A 192 0.74 4.65 -3.24
CA ALA A 192 1.66 5.19 -4.23
C ALA A 192 0.94 5.89 -5.40
N ALA A 193 -0.24 5.41 -5.82
CA ALA A 193 -1.05 6.06 -6.82
C ALA A 193 -1.58 7.42 -6.35
N LEU A 194 -1.97 7.54 -5.07
CA LEU A 194 -2.60 8.73 -4.50
C LEU A 194 -1.60 9.77 -4.01
N ASP A 195 -0.41 9.37 -3.53
CA ASP A 195 0.53 10.26 -2.86
C ASP A 195 1.94 10.23 -3.48
N GLU A 196 2.37 11.35 -4.03
CA GLU A 196 3.66 11.49 -4.73
C GLU A 196 4.87 11.56 -3.78
N ARG A 197 4.64 11.67 -2.46
CA ARG A 197 5.70 11.56 -1.46
C ARG A 197 6.29 10.15 -1.41
N ILE A 198 5.51 9.14 -1.78
CA ILE A 198 5.98 7.77 -1.94
C ILE A 198 6.82 7.70 -3.21
N LYS A 199 8.11 7.44 -3.06
CA LYS A 199 9.08 7.41 -4.17
C LYS A 199 9.24 6.02 -4.78
N VAL A 200 9.01 4.95 -4.01
CA VAL A 200 9.15 3.56 -4.44
C VAL A 200 7.97 2.75 -3.95
N CYS A 201 7.37 1.96 -4.83
CA CYS A 201 6.30 1.02 -4.52
C CYS A 201 6.75 -0.42 -4.78
N VAL A 202 6.53 -1.30 -3.80
CA VAL A 202 6.69 -2.75 -3.96
C VAL A 202 5.39 -3.43 -3.55
N ASP A 203 4.81 -4.20 -4.44
CA ASP A 203 3.62 -4.98 -4.15
C ASP A 203 3.90 -6.48 -4.28
N LEU A 204 3.56 -7.25 -3.24
CA LEU A 204 3.79 -8.67 -3.16
C LEU A 204 2.46 -9.45 -3.09
N CYS A 205 2.18 -10.24 -4.13
CA CYS A 205 1.03 -11.16 -4.17
C CYS A 205 -0.33 -10.48 -3.96
N CYS A 206 -0.62 -9.37 -4.64
CA CYS A 206 -1.99 -8.90 -4.87
C CYS A 206 -2.10 -7.70 -5.84
N LEU A 207 -1.37 -7.73 -6.94
CA LEU A 207 -1.65 -6.85 -8.08
C LEU A 207 -2.74 -7.49 -8.94
N THR A 208 -3.99 -7.15 -8.69
CA THR A 208 -5.13 -7.86 -9.26
C THR A 208 -5.97 -7.01 -10.19
N ASP A 209 -6.24 -7.48 -11.41
CA ASP A 209 -7.21 -6.83 -12.30
C ASP A 209 -8.63 -7.13 -11.83
N PHE A 210 -9.33 -6.10 -11.36
CA PHE A 210 -10.66 -6.22 -10.76
C PHE A 210 -11.72 -6.74 -11.72
N GLN A 211 -11.62 -6.35 -13.00
CA GLN A 211 -12.54 -6.85 -14.03
C GLN A 211 -12.35 -8.36 -14.28
N THR A 212 -11.09 -8.82 -14.30
CA THR A 212 -10.79 -10.26 -14.45
C THR A 212 -11.32 -11.06 -13.25
N LEU A 213 -11.25 -10.50 -12.02
CA LEU A 213 -11.86 -11.16 -10.84
C LEU A 213 -13.36 -11.36 -10.99
N ILE A 214 -14.07 -10.38 -11.55
CA ILE A 214 -15.52 -10.51 -11.83
C ILE A 214 -15.77 -11.61 -12.85
N GLU A 215 -15.04 -11.58 -13.99
CA GLU A 215 -15.16 -12.56 -15.09
C GLU A 215 -14.89 -13.99 -14.60
N GLU A 216 -13.90 -14.18 -13.74
CA GLU A 216 -13.51 -15.48 -13.18
C GLU A 216 -14.26 -15.86 -11.89
N LYS A 217 -15.25 -15.06 -11.48
CA LYS A 217 -16.04 -15.28 -10.24
C LYS A 217 -15.16 -15.40 -8.99
N GLY A 218 -14.07 -14.62 -8.94
CA GLY A 218 -13.05 -14.64 -7.90
C GLY A 218 -13.32 -13.72 -6.72
N LEU A 219 -14.39 -12.93 -6.73
CA LEU A 219 -14.65 -11.87 -5.74
C LEU A 219 -14.68 -12.38 -4.30
N ASN A 220 -15.30 -13.55 -4.06
CA ASN A 220 -15.41 -14.13 -2.72
C ASN A 220 -14.06 -14.63 -2.13
N ARG A 221 -12.97 -14.53 -2.89
CA ARG A 221 -11.62 -14.86 -2.40
C ARG A 221 -10.96 -13.69 -1.67
N HIS A 222 -11.54 -12.48 -1.79
CA HIS A 222 -11.04 -11.25 -1.16
C HIS A 222 -11.96 -10.80 -0.03
N GLY A 223 -11.40 -10.10 0.97
CA GLY A 223 -12.17 -9.53 2.09
C GLY A 223 -13.11 -8.41 1.65
N VAL A 224 -14.13 -8.15 2.46
CA VAL A 224 -15.13 -7.11 2.16
C VAL A 224 -14.55 -5.69 2.17
N TYR A 225 -13.41 -5.47 2.83
CA TYR A 225 -12.71 -4.18 2.85
C TYR A 225 -12.34 -3.66 1.46
N TYR A 226 -12.16 -4.58 0.51
CA TYR A 226 -11.53 -4.39 -0.79
C TYR A 226 -12.36 -3.53 -1.77
N TYR A 227 -13.64 -3.37 -1.51
CA TYR A 227 -14.59 -2.84 -2.46
C TYR A 227 -14.80 -1.33 -2.31
N VAL A 228 -14.55 -0.61 -3.42
CA VAL A 228 -14.84 0.81 -3.57
C VAL A 228 -16.02 0.95 -4.53
N PRO A 229 -17.17 1.47 -4.09
CA PRO A 229 -18.34 1.65 -4.95
C PRO A 229 -18.01 2.46 -6.20
N ASP A 230 -18.59 2.06 -7.32
CA ASP A 230 -18.48 2.74 -8.61
C ASP A 230 -17.06 2.80 -9.25
N LEU A 231 -16.06 2.19 -8.61
CA LEU A 231 -14.66 2.28 -9.03
C LEU A 231 -14.46 1.94 -10.51
N LEU A 232 -15.05 0.85 -10.99
CA LEU A 232 -14.82 0.35 -12.36
C LEU A 232 -15.48 1.19 -13.45
N ASN A 233 -16.37 2.11 -13.11
CA ASN A 233 -16.89 3.12 -14.04
C ASN A 233 -15.90 4.30 -14.24
N HIS A 234 -14.91 4.44 -13.38
CA HIS A 234 -13.91 5.51 -13.39
C HIS A 234 -12.49 5.02 -13.67
N PHE A 235 -12.11 3.88 -13.08
CA PHE A 235 -10.76 3.32 -13.14
C PHE A 235 -10.77 1.81 -13.28
N ASN A 236 -9.91 1.27 -14.13
CA ASN A 236 -9.44 -0.10 -14.02
C ASN A 236 -8.12 -0.14 -13.20
N THR A 237 -7.65 -1.35 -12.88
CA THR A 237 -6.44 -1.53 -12.07
C THR A 237 -5.20 -0.94 -12.74
N SER A 238 -5.05 -1.08 -14.05
CA SER A 238 -3.91 -0.51 -14.80
C SER A 238 -3.91 1.02 -14.75
N GLN A 239 -5.08 1.67 -14.81
CA GLN A 239 -5.19 3.13 -14.74
C GLN A 239 -4.82 3.67 -13.36
N ILE A 240 -5.21 2.97 -12.28
CA ILE A 240 -4.79 3.36 -10.92
C ILE A 240 -3.28 3.25 -10.79
N ASN A 241 -2.71 2.11 -11.16
CA ASN A 241 -1.27 1.86 -11.07
C ASN A 241 -0.45 2.74 -12.02
N GLY A 242 -1.01 3.14 -13.15
CA GLY A 242 -0.42 4.12 -14.07
C GLY A 242 -0.20 5.50 -13.45
N LEU A 243 -0.92 5.87 -12.37
CA LEU A 243 -0.67 7.09 -11.61
C LEU A 243 0.66 7.07 -10.84
N ILE A 244 1.23 5.90 -10.60
CA ILE A 244 2.53 5.75 -9.94
C ILE A 244 3.67 6.20 -10.87
N SER A 245 3.56 5.91 -12.16
CA SER A 245 4.57 6.29 -13.16
C SER A 245 4.85 7.81 -13.14
N PRO A 246 6.13 8.26 -13.27
CA PRO A 246 7.33 7.49 -13.63
C PRO A 246 8.09 6.89 -12.43
N ARG A 247 7.54 6.94 -11.21
CA ARG A 247 8.17 6.44 -9.99
C ARG A 247 8.33 4.91 -10.02
N PRO A 248 9.43 4.37 -9.44
CA PRO A 248 9.67 2.94 -9.42
C PRO A 248 8.55 2.13 -8.77
N HIS A 249 8.11 1.08 -9.49
CA HIS A 249 7.06 0.17 -9.04
C HIS A 249 7.42 -1.27 -9.42
N PHE A 250 7.43 -2.15 -8.44
CA PHE A 250 7.78 -3.56 -8.61
C PHE A 250 6.67 -4.47 -8.09
N GLY A 251 6.00 -5.16 -9.00
CA GLY A 251 5.04 -6.21 -8.70
C GLY A 251 5.70 -7.59 -8.64
N LEU A 252 5.43 -8.35 -7.58
CA LEU A 252 5.86 -9.74 -7.45
C LEU A 252 4.63 -10.63 -7.25
N ALA A 253 4.46 -11.65 -8.08
CA ALA A 253 3.26 -12.48 -8.07
C ALA A 253 3.59 -13.98 -8.14
N GLY A 254 2.72 -14.80 -7.54
CA GLY A 254 2.74 -16.25 -7.72
C GLY A 254 1.91 -16.67 -8.94
N LYS A 255 2.49 -17.50 -9.82
CA LYS A 255 1.77 -18.04 -10.98
C LYS A 255 0.58 -18.91 -10.59
N LEU A 256 0.65 -19.56 -9.44
CA LEU A 256 -0.35 -20.47 -8.91
C LEU A 256 -1.26 -19.81 -7.86
N ASP A 257 -1.17 -18.49 -7.70
CA ASP A 257 -1.95 -17.74 -6.73
C ASP A 257 -3.39 -17.54 -7.24
N PRO A 258 -4.41 -18.14 -6.59
CA PRO A 258 -5.79 -17.99 -7.02
C PRO A 258 -6.38 -16.60 -6.76
N LEU A 259 -5.70 -15.74 -5.97
CA LEU A 259 -6.14 -14.38 -5.66
C LEU A 259 -5.81 -13.39 -6.78
N THR A 260 -4.79 -13.71 -7.60
CA THR A 260 -4.32 -12.86 -8.68
C THR A 260 -4.29 -13.63 -10.00
N PRO A 261 -5.41 -13.74 -10.72
CA PRO A 261 -5.46 -14.47 -11.97
C PRO A 261 -4.40 -14.02 -12.98
N LEU A 262 -3.65 -14.96 -13.53
CA LEU A 262 -2.51 -14.70 -14.42
C LEU A 262 -2.90 -13.83 -15.63
N LYS A 263 -4.09 -14.06 -16.21
CA LYS A 263 -4.63 -13.25 -17.33
C LYS A 263 -4.74 -11.77 -16.94
N GLY A 264 -5.16 -11.48 -15.69
CA GLY A 264 -5.24 -10.13 -15.18
C GLY A 264 -3.86 -9.49 -14.99
N LEU A 265 -2.89 -10.25 -14.48
CA LEU A 265 -1.50 -9.79 -14.34
C LEU A 265 -0.86 -9.46 -15.69
N GLU A 266 -1.03 -10.32 -16.69
CA GLU A 266 -0.52 -10.10 -18.05
C GLU A 266 -1.13 -8.84 -18.70
N LYS A 267 -2.41 -8.57 -18.46
CA LYS A 267 -3.08 -7.34 -18.91
C LYS A 267 -2.46 -6.11 -18.25
N ILE A 268 -2.33 -6.12 -16.91
CA ILE A 268 -1.75 -5.01 -16.17
C ILE A 268 -0.29 -4.75 -16.61
N ASP A 269 0.51 -5.81 -16.77
CA ASP A 269 1.91 -5.69 -17.18
C ASP A 269 2.07 -5.03 -18.55
N ARG A 270 1.26 -5.46 -19.53
CA ARG A 270 1.23 -4.85 -20.87
C ARG A 270 0.89 -3.37 -20.80
N ASP A 271 -0.22 -3.04 -20.10
CA ASP A 271 -0.72 -1.68 -20.02
C ASP A 271 0.28 -0.76 -19.28
N LEU A 272 0.91 -1.23 -18.21
CA LEU A 272 1.90 -0.45 -17.46
C LEU A 272 3.23 -0.29 -18.21
N LYS A 273 3.68 -1.27 -18.96
CA LYS A 273 4.84 -1.13 -19.87
C LYS A 273 4.63 0.02 -20.86
N GLU A 274 3.44 0.15 -21.42
CA GLU A 274 3.11 1.27 -22.33
C GLU A 274 3.12 2.62 -21.61
N VAL A 275 2.50 2.69 -20.39
CA VAL A 275 2.47 3.92 -19.59
C VAL A 275 3.88 4.36 -19.21
N TYR A 276 4.71 3.46 -18.68
CA TYR A 276 6.07 3.77 -18.25
C TYR A 276 7.00 4.11 -19.43
N LEU A 277 6.80 3.48 -20.58
CA LEU A 277 7.52 3.84 -21.82
C LEU A 277 7.15 5.27 -22.26
N LYS A 278 5.87 5.62 -22.26
CA LYS A 278 5.38 6.95 -22.62
C LYS A 278 5.90 8.03 -21.67
N ASP A 279 6.03 7.72 -20.39
CA ASP A 279 6.52 8.63 -19.36
C ASP A 279 8.07 8.69 -19.31
N GLY A 280 8.78 8.01 -20.22
CA GLY A 280 10.25 8.02 -20.32
C GLY A 280 10.98 7.22 -19.23
N ALA A 281 10.29 6.34 -18.52
CA ALA A 281 10.84 5.57 -17.41
C ALA A 281 10.61 4.04 -17.52
N PRO A 282 10.89 3.40 -18.67
CA PRO A 282 10.53 1.99 -18.90
C PRO A 282 11.17 1.01 -17.91
N SER A 283 12.35 1.35 -17.35
CA SER A 283 13.03 0.51 -16.36
C SER A 283 12.47 0.63 -14.93
N ALA A 284 11.59 1.60 -14.68
CA ALA A 284 11.01 1.83 -13.36
C ALA A 284 9.79 0.95 -13.07
N TRP A 285 9.17 0.34 -14.10
CA TRP A 285 8.14 -0.69 -13.93
C TRP A 285 8.75 -2.08 -14.10
N GLN A 286 8.44 -2.97 -13.16
CA GLN A 286 8.81 -4.38 -13.23
C GLN A 286 7.67 -5.25 -12.68
N LEU A 287 7.39 -6.36 -13.34
CA LEU A 287 6.58 -7.47 -12.83
C LEU A 287 7.38 -8.76 -12.94
N LYS A 288 7.52 -9.47 -11.81
CA LYS A 288 8.16 -10.80 -11.79
C LYS A 288 7.17 -11.84 -11.27
N ILE A 289 6.98 -12.90 -12.04
CA ILE A 289 6.05 -13.98 -11.74
C ILE A 289 6.85 -15.23 -11.39
N TYR A 290 6.57 -15.80 -10.21
CA TYR A 290 7.24 -16.97 -9.65
C TYR A 290 6.32 -18.18 -9.72
N ASN A 291 6.88 -19.39 -9.83
CA ASN A 291 6.09 -20.62 -9.90
C ASN A 291 5.66 -21.11 -8.51
N VAL A 292 4.92 -20.29 -7.78
CA VAL A 292 4.43 -20.51 -6.41
C VAL A 292 3.00 -20.03 -6.26
N GLY A 293 2.35 -20.34 -5.13
CA GLY A 293 1.05 -19.80 -4.73
C GLY A 293 1.20 -18.46 -4.01
N HIS A 294 0.28 -18.22 -3.05
CA HIS A 294 0.21 -16.99 -2.26
C HIS A 294 1.21 -16.97 -1.09
N VAL A 295 2.50 -16.96 -1.40
CA VAL A 295 3.61 -17.01 -0.42
C VAL A 295 4.78 -16.15 -0.89
N GLU A 296 5.57 -15.66 0.04
CA GLU A 296 6.86 -15.05 -0.25
C GLU A 296 7.97 -16.11 -0.28
N THR A 297 8.78 -16.12 -1.33
CA THR A 297 9.96 -16.99 -1.42
C THR A 297 11.25 -16.26 -1.03
N PRO A 298 12.35 -16.96 -0.70
CA PRO A 298 13.65 -16.32 -0.47
C PRO A 298 14.12 -15.48 -1.64
N GLU A 299 13.82 -15.92 -2.87
CA GLU A 299 14.15 -15.16 -4.08
C GLU A 299 13.34 -13.86 -4.19
N MET A 300 12.02 -13.89 -3.91
CA MET A 300 11.19 -12.68 -3.84
C MET A 300 11.74 -11.70 -2.80
N ARG A 301 12.10 -12.16 -1.59
CA ARG A 301 12.69 -11.33 -0.55
C ARG A 301 13.99 -10.66 -1.02
N ALA A 302 14.87 -11.41 -1.67
CA ALA A 302 16.13 -10.88 -2.20
C ALA A 302 15.88 -9.80 -3.28
N ASP A 303 14.95 -10.07 -4.18
CA ASP A 303 14.57 -9.12 -5.25
C ASP A 303 13.98 -7.84 -4.68
N ILE A 304 13.11 -7.92 -3.67
CA ILE A 304 12.54 -6.75 -2.98
C ILE A 304 13.63 -5.88 -2.36
N MET A 305 14.57 -6.51 -1.62
CA MET A 305 15.65 -5.78 -0.97
C MET A 305 16.61 -5.14 -2.00
N ALA A 306 16.89 -5.82 -3.10
CA ALA A 306 17.68 -5.28 -4.20
C ALA A 306 16.97 -4.09 -4.88
N PHE A 307 15.65 -4.15 -5.03
CA PHE A 307 14.87 -3.07 -5.62
C PHE A 307 14.87 -1.83 -4.73
N PHE A 308 14.63 -1.96 -3.42
CA PHE A 308 14.77 -0.84 -2.50
C PHE A 308 16.18 -0.25 -2.52
N LYS A 309 17.22 -1.08 -2.47
CA LYS A 309 18.62 -0.60 -2.53
C LYS A 309 18.94 0.19 -3.80
N LYS A 310 18.28 -0.14 -4.90
CA LYS A 310 18.47 0.56 -6.18
C LYS A 310 17.76 1.90 -6.26
N TRP A 311 16.57 1.99 -5.68
CA TRP A 311 15.65 3.09 -5.96
C TRP A 311 15.28 3.96 -4.75
N LEU A 312 15.49 3.50 -3.52
CA LEU A 312 15.20 4.19 -2.27
C LEU A 312 16.48 4.56 -1.51
#